data_0b897721096c707748d55fd35f8b7b31
#
_entry.id   0b897721096c707748d55fd35f8b7b31
#
_cell.length_a   1.000
_cell.length_b   1.000
_cell.length_c   1.000
_cell.angle_alpha   90.00
_cell.angle_beta   90.00
_cell.angle_gamma   90.00
#
_symmetry.space_group_name_H-M   'P 1'
#
loop_
_entity.id
_entity.type
_entity.pdbx_description
1 polymer ?
#
loop_
_entity_poly.entity_id
_entity_poly.type
_entity_poly.pdbx_seq_one_letter_code
_entity_poly.pdbx_strand_id
1 'polypeptide(L)'
;MAPRTTADKLLIKPGTSVWISHAEHREVLGPLPDGVGLADGPADATSAVLFAADAASLEFLLAEHSADLEHPTYVWFAYPKGGRSDLNRDSLWPIVAERTGMRPITQIALDDTWSALRFRPHQPGEEPFTGGRPRRR
;
A
#
# COMPACT_ATOMS: atom_id res chain seq x y z
N MET A 1 -26.79 1.39 8.53
CA MET A 1 -25.38 1.81 8.39
C MET A 1 -24.86 1.39 7.03
N ALA A 2 -24.27 2.32 6.32
CA ALA A 2 -23.73 2.00 4.99
C ALA A 2 -22.48 1.12 5.12
N PRO A 3 -22.27 0.16 4.20
CA PRO A 3 -21.06 -0.62 4.21
C PRO A 3 -19.84 0.28 3.97
N ARG A 4 -18.70 -0.16 4.44
CA ARG A 4 -17.46 0.57 4.22
C ARG A 4 -17.09 0.48 2.74
N THR A 5 -16.69 1.61 2.18
CA THR A 5 -16.19 1.64 0.81
C THR A 5 -14.72 1.22 0.79
N THR A 6 -14.20 0.94 -0.39
CA THR A 6 -12.78 0.65 -0.53
C THR A 6 -11.94 1.83 -0.06
N ALA A 7 -12.36 3.07 -0.39
CA ALA A 7 -11.66 4.26 0.08
C ALA A 7 -11.64 4.35 1.61
N ASP A 8 -12.74 3.97 2.26
CA ASP A 8 -12.77 3.94 3.73
C ASP A 8 -11.74 2.96 4.30
N LYS A 9 -11.63 1.79 3.68
CA LYS A 9 -10.66 0.78 4.13
C LYS A 9 -9.23 1.26 3.92
N LEU A 10 -9.01 2.05 2.86
CA LEU A 10 -7.69 2.63 2.56
C LEU A 10 -7.41 3.87 3.40
N LEU A 11 -8.32 4.27 4.26
CA LEU A 11 -8.17 5.43 5.12
C LEU A 11 -8.07 6.75 4.36
N ILE A 12 -8.68 6.79 3.18
CA ILE A 12 -8.73 8.01 2.37
C ILE A 12 -9.85 8.90 2.92
N LYS A 13 -9.48 10.05 3.45
CA LYS A 13 -10.41 10.96 4.11
C LYS A 13 -10.81 12.10 3.20
N PRO A 14 -11.99 12.71 3.43
CA PRO A 14 -12.40 13.89 2.65
C PRO A 14 -11.35 14.99 2.71
N GLY A 15 -11.17 15.68 1.59
CA GLY A 15 -10.28 16.82 1.52
C GLY A 15 -8.79 16.50 1.46
N THR A 16 -8.42 15.23 1.42
CA THR A 16 -7.01 14.83 1.31
C THR A 16 -6.65 14.54 -0.13
N SER A 17 -5.40 14.16 -0.37
CA SER A 17 -4.94 13.80 -1.70
C SER A 17 -4.51 12.34 -1.76
N VAL A 18 -4.70 11.73 -2.93
CA VAL A 18 -4.31 10.33 -3.14
C VAL A 18 -3.50 10.24 -4.44
N TRP A 19 -2.46 9.42 -4.40
CA TRP A 19 -1.69 9.09 -5.60
C TRP A 19 -1.77 7.59 -5.82
N ILE A 20 -1.98 7.20 -7.08
CA ILE A 20 -1.95 5.78 -7.46
C ILE A 20 -0.88 5.61 -8.53
N SER A 21 -0.18 4.48 -8.47
CA SER A 21 0.94 4.22 -9.37
C SER A 21 0.49 3.96 -10.81
N HIS A 22 -0.74 3.47 -10.97
CA HIS A 22 -1.29 3.09 -12.27
C HIS A 22 -2.69 3.66 -12.42
N ALA A 23 -2.83 4.70 -13.24
CA ALA A 23 -4.10 5.39 -13.44
C ALA A 23 -5.21 4.45 -13.92
N GLU A 24 -4.86 3.41 -14.65
CA GLU A 24 -5.83 2.45 -15.14
C GLU A 24 -6.52 1.65 -14.02
N HIS A 25 -5.94 1.65 -12.83
CA HIS A 25 -6.52 0.95 -11.68
C HIS A 25 -7.30 1.87 -10.74
N ARG A 26 -7.55 3.10 -11.15
CA ARG A 26 -8.27 4.04 -10.30
C ARG A 26 -9.62 3.50 -9.84
N GLU A 27 -10.29 2.76 -10.69
CA GLU A 27 -11.61 2.20 -10.37
C GLU A 27 -11.57 1.23 -9.19
N VAL A 28 -10.41 0.62 -8.95
CA VAL A 28 -10.25 -0.31 -7.82
C VAL A 28 -10.48 0.39 -6.49
N LEU A 29 -10.19 1.69 -6.42
CA LEU A 29 -10.39 2.46 -5.19
C LEU A 29 -11.87 2.73 -4.92
N GLY A 30 -12.72 2.59 -5.93
CA GLY A 30 -14.14 2.92 -5.79
C GLY A 30 -14.37 4.42 -5.67
N PRO A 31 -15.58 4.82 -5.26
CA PRO A 31 -15.88 6.25 -5.11
C PRO A 31 -14.99 6.89 -4.05
N LEU A 32 -14.47 8.07 -4.36
CA LEU A 32 -13.62 8.81 -3.43
C LEU A 32 -14.46 9.77 -2.60
N PRO A 33 -14.07 10.03 -1.35
CA PRO A 33 -14.78 11.02 -0.53
C PRO A 33 -14.73 12.42 -1.14
N ASP A 34 -15.62 13.29 -0.66
CA ASP A 34 -15.69 14.66 -1.15
C ASP A 34 -14.38 15.40 -0.97
N GLY A 35 -13.99 16.14 -2.00
CA GLY A 35 -12.81 16.99 -1.93
C GLY A 35 -11.48 16.26 -2.04
N VAL A 36 -11.50 14.95 -2.33
CA VAL A 36 -10.26 14.21 -2.55
C VAL A 36 -9.72 14.53 -3.93
N GLY A 37 -8.47 14.98 -3.98
CA GLY A 37 -7.80 15.25 -5.25
C GLY A 37 -6.79 14.17 -5.57
N LEU A 38 -6.47 14.03 -6.85
CA LEU A 38 -5.41 13.12 -7.30
C LEU A 38 -4.09 13.87 -7.31
N ALA A 39 -3.08 13.31 -6.66
CA ALA A 39 -1.75 13.91 -6.64
C ALA A 39 -0.94 13.43 -7.85
N ASP A 40 0.05 14.23 -8.25
CA ASP A 40 0.90 13.90 -9.38
C ASP A 40 2.00 12.90 -9.01
N GLY A 41 2.31 12.75 -7.74
CA GLY A 41 3.32 11.82 -7.27
C GLY A 41 3.13 11.51 -5.81
N PRO A 42 3.83 10.48 -5.29
CA PRO A 42 3.65 10.09 -3.89
C PRO A 42 4.11 11.18 -2.91
N ALA A 43 5.07 12.01 -3.29
CA ALA A 43 5.55 13.06 -2.39
C ALA A 43 4.47 14.09 -2.05
N ASP A 44 3.46 14.25 -2.90
CA ASP A 44 2.41 15.25 -2.72
C ASP A 44 1.10 14.65 -2.21
N ALA A 45 1.11 13.37 -1.86
CA ALA A 45 -0.12 12.66 -1.49
C ALA A 45 -0.19 12.39 0.00
N THR A 46 -1.41 12.44 0.53
CA THR A 46 -1.68 11.94 1.88
C THR A 46 -1.68 10.42 1.88
N SER A 47 -2.22 9.83 0.82
CA SER A 47 -2.27 8.37 0.66
C SER A 47 -1.66 7.98 -0.67
N ALA A 48 -0.78 6.99 -0.64
CA ALA A 48 -0.18 6.43 -1.85
C ALA A 48 -0.58 4.97 -1.99
N VAL A 49 -1.06 4.58 -3.17
CA VAL A 49 -1.44 3.20 -3.47
C VAL A 49 -0.65 2.76 -4.69
N LEU A 50 0.24 1.80 -4.48
CA LEU A 50 1.10 1.29 -5.53
C LEU A 50 0.62 -0.10 -5.93
N PHE A 51 0.34 -0.28 -7.22
CA PHE A 51 -0.18 -1.55 -7.75
C PHE A 51 0.96 -2.36 -8.32
N ALA A 52 1.33 -3.44 -7.64
CA ALA A 52 2.41 -4.32 -8.07
C ALA A 52 1.81 -5.62 -8.59
N ALA A 53 1.79 -5.80 -9.89
CA ALA A 53 1.21 -6.99 -10.51
C ALA A 53 2.06 -8.24 -10.26
N ASP A 54 3.37 -8.07 -10.10
CA ASP A 54 4.30 -9.16 -9.85
C ASP A 54 5.56 -8.60 -9.20
N ALA A 55 6.52 -9.48 -8.89
CA ALA A 55 7.74 -9.06 -8.21
C ALA A 55 8.56 -8.08 -9.05
N ALA A 56 8.60 -8.25 -10.36
CA ALA A 56 9.34 -7.34 -11.24
C ALA A 56 8.72 -5.94 -11.21
N SER A 57 7.39 -5.86 -11.24
CA SER A 57 6.69 -4.59 -11.14
C SER A 57 6.95 -3.91 -9.81
N LEU A 58 6.98 -4.69 -8.73
CA LEU A 58 7.27 -4.16 -7.39
C LEU A 58 8.67 -3.56 -7.34
N GLU A 59 9.67 -4.26 -7.87
CA GLU A 59 11.03 -3.74 -7.89
C GLU A 59 11.13 -2.45 -8.68
N PHE A 60 10.42 -2.37 -9.81
CA PHE A 60 10.40 -1.16 -10.61
C PHE A 60 9.79 0.01 -9.84
N LEU A 61 8.65 -0.23 -9.17
CA LEU A 61 7.99 0.81 -8.39
C LEU A 61 8.88 1.31 -7.25
N LEU A 62 9.57 0.40 -6.59
CA LEU A 62 10.48 0.78 -5.51
C LEU A 62 11.68 1.57 -6.02
N ALA A 63 12.22 1.17 -7.17
CA ALA A 63 13.33 1.92 -7.78
C ALA A 63 12.92 3.34 -8.13
N GLU A 64 11.68 3.52 -8.60
CA GLU A 64 11.17 4.82 -9.01
C GLU A 64 10.77 5.72 -7.85
N HIS A 65 10.18 5.13 -6.80
CA HIS A 65 9.43 5.93 -5.82
C HIS A 65 9.89 5.78 -4.37
N SER A 66 10.80 4.87 -4.05
CA SER A 66 11.10 4.57 -2.64
C SER A 66 11.48 5.82 -1.84
N ALA A 67 12.21 6.74 -2.43
CA ALA A 67 12.63 7.95 -1.73
C ALA A 67 11.45 8.86 -1.35
N ASP A 68 10.38 8.82 -2.13
CA ASP A 68 9.21 9.66 -1.92
C ASP A 68 8.17 9.02 -1.00
N LEU A 69 8.34 7.76 -0.64
CA LEU A 69 7.37 7.05 0.18
C LEU A 69 7.46 7.42 1.66
N GLU A 70 8.38 8.28 2.03
CA GLU A 70 8.44 8.83 3.38
C GLU A 70 7.39 9.89 3.62
N HIS A 71 6.88 10.51 2.55
CA HIS A 71 5.99 11.67 2.66
C HIS A 71 4.52 11.32 2.93
N PRO A 72 3.92 10.32 2.26
CA PRO A 72 2.51 10.03 2.51
C PRO A 72 2.28 9.54 3.94
N THR A 73 1.15 9.93 4.50
CA THR A 73 0.74 9.40 5.81
C THR A 73 0.41 7.92 5.70
N TYR A 74 -0.19 7.51 4.59
CA TYR A 74 -0.59 6.13 4.36
C TYR A 74 0.04 5.61 3.08
N VAL A 75 0.75 4.47 3.18
CA VAL A 75 1.37 3.82 2.04
C VAL A 75 0.82 2.41 1.93
N TRP A 76 0.26 2.10 0.77
CA TRP A 76 -0.34 0.79 0.48
C TRP A 76 0.32 0.19 -0.75
N PHE A 77 0.62 -1.11 -0.68
CA PHE A 77 1.04 -1.86 -1.86
C PHE A 77 -0.04 -2.88 -2.18
N ALA A 78 -0.65 -2.75 -3.35
CA ALA A 78 -1.67 -3.67 -3.83
C ALA A 78 -1.01 -4.77 -4.65
N TYR A 79 -1.53 -5.98 -4.51
CA TYR A 79 -1.02 -7.15 -5.21
C TYR A 79 -2.17 -8.09 -5.56
N PRO A 80 -2.01 -8.94 -6.60
CA PRO A 80 -3.10 -9.84 -7.00
C PRO A 80 -3.35 -10.93 -5.98
N LYS A 81 -4.63 -11.25 -5.77
CA LYS A 81 -5.06 -12.29 -4.85
C LYS A 81 -4.86 -13.68 -5.42
N GLY A 82 -4.90 -14.65 -4.51
CA GLY A 82 -5.14 -16.04 -4.89
C GLY A 82 -4.06 -16.72 -5.69
N GLY A 83 -2.82 -16.30 -5.52
CA GLY A 83 -1.72 -16.98 -6.22
C GLY A 83 -1.65 -16.69 -7.71
N ARG A 84 -2.32 -15.64 -8.16
CA ARG A 84 -2.29 -15.24 -9.59
C ARG A 84 -0.97 -14.66 -10.03
N SER A 85 -0.08 -14.43 -9.09
CA SER A 85 1.19 -13.76 -9.34
C SER A 85 2.24 -14.38 -8.43
N ASP A 86 3.51 -14.08 -8.69
CA ASP A 86 4.59 -14.47 -7.79
C ASP A 86 4.65 -13.59 -6.54
N LEU A 87 3.76 -12.59 -6.44
CA LEU A 87 3.63 -11.78 -5.24
C LEU A 87 2.43 -12.23 -4.41
N ASN A 88 2.67 -12.31 -3.10
CA ASN A 88 1.62 -12.45 -2.10
C ASN A 88 2.10 -11.68 -0.87
N ARG A 89 1.33 -11.69 0.20
CA ARG A 89 1.70 -10.96 1.40
C ARG A 89 3.11 -11.32 1.88
N ASP A 90 3.42 -12.61 1.90
CA ASP A 90 4.67 -13.09 2.49
C ASP A 90 5.90 -12.86 1.62
N SER A 91 5.73 -12.73 0.30
CA SER A 91 6.84 -12.39 -0.58
C SER A 91 6.99 -10.89 -0.78
N LEU A 92 5.90 -10.14 -0.66
CA LEU A 92 5.91 -8.70 -0.88
C LEU A 92 6.57 -7.93 0.27
N TRP A 93 6.18 -8.23 1.51
CA TRP A 93 6.62 -7.39 2.62
C TRP A 93 8.15 -7.38 2.83
N PRO A 94 8.87 -8.51 2.64
CA PRO A 94 10.33 -8.47 2.80
C PRO A 94 11.01 -7.58 1.78
N ILE A 95 10.50 -7.57 0.54
CA ILE A 95 11.06 -6.74 -0.52
C ILE A 95 10.89 -5.25 -0.17
N VAL A 96 9.68 -4.87 0.24
CA VAL A 96 9.41 -3.49 0.60
C VAL A 96 10.22 -3.08 1.84
N ALA A 97 10.28 -3.96 2.84
CA ALA A 97 11.02 -3.67 4.07
C ALA A 97 12.49 -3.44 3.79
N GLU A 98 13.09 -4.26 2.93
CA GLU A 98 14.51 -4.13 2.60
C GLU A 98 14.79 -2.83 1.86
N ARG A 99 13.89 -2.42 0.96
CA ARG A 99 14.11 -1.26 0.11
C ARG A 99 13.72 0.06 0.76
N THR A 100 12.82 0.05 1.71
CA THR A 100 12.27 1.29 2.29
C THR A 100 12.48 1.42 3.80
N GLY A 101 12.76 0.33 4.49
CA GLY A 101 12.82 0.34 5.95
C GLY A 101 11.46 0.38 6.62
N MET A 102 10.38 0.22 5.86
CA MET A 102 9.03 0.22 6.40
C MET A 102 8.59 -1.19 6.78
N ARG A 103 7.59 -1.26 7.65
CA ARG A 103 7.03 -2.54 8.08
C ARG A 103 5.54 -2.61 7.74
N PRO A 104 5.01 -3.80 7.45
CA PRO A 104 3.59 -3.95 7.18
C PRO A 104 2.79 -3.92 8.48
N ILE A 105 1.58 -3.37 8.44
CA ILE A 105 0.73 -3.29 9.62
C ILE A 105 -0.70 -3.77 9.41
N THR A 106 -1.22 -3.71 8.19
CA THR A 106 -2.63 -4.05 7.94
C THR A 106 -2.80 -4.56 6.53
N GLN A 107 -3.62 -5.58 6.38
CA GLN A 107 -3.97 -6.11 5.05
C GLN A 107 -5.48 -5.96 4.85
N ILE A 108 -5.87 -5.52 3.66
CA ILE A 108 -7.29 -5.40 3.30
C ILE A 108 -7.51 -5.98 1.91
N ALA A 109 -8.77 -6.29 1.61
CA ALA A 109 -9.18 -6.67 0.27
C ALA A 109 -9.69 -5.41 -0.44
N LEU A 110 -9.23 -5.16 -1.65
CA LEU A 110 -9.71 -4.04 -2.44
C LEU A 110 -10.92 -4.46 -3.28
N ASP A 111 -10.78 -5.56 -4.00
CA ASP A 111 -11.86 -6.14 -4.80
C ASP A 111 -11.58 -7.63 -5.00
N ASP A 112 -12.21 -8.23 -6.01
CA ASP A 112 -12.03 -9.65 -6.28
C ASP A 112 -10.65 -10.00 -6.81
N THR A 113 -9.91 -9.03 -7.31
CA THR A 113 -8.60 -9.24 -7.93
C THR A 113 -7.45 -8.81 -7.03
N TRP A 114 -7.63 -7.72 -6.27
CA TRP A 114 -6.54 -7.07 -5.55
C TRP A 114 -6.70 -7.09 -4.04
N SER A 115 -5.60 -7.36 -3.35
CA SER A 115 -5.46 -7.09 -1.92
C SER A 115 -4.44 -5.97 -1.75
N ALA A 116 -4.41 -5.34 -0.59
CA ALA A 116 -3.43 -4.30 -0.31
C ALA A 116 -2.87 -4.47 1.10
N LEU A 117 -1.58 -4.18 1.23
CA LEU A 117 -0.86 -4.26 2.49
C LEU A 117 -0.35 -2.86 2.81
N ARG A 118 -0.68 -2.38 4.01
CA ARG A 118 -0.27 -1.06 4.46
C ARG A 118 1.08 -1.14 5.15
N PHE A 119 1.93 -0.14 4.89
CA PHE A 119 3.26 -0.05 5.48
C PHE A 119 3.41 1.26 6.24
N ARG A 120 4.25 1.24 7.26
CA ARG A 120 4.67 2.45 7.97
C ARG A 120 6.14 2.34 8.33
N PRO A 121 6.82 3.46 8.59
CA PRO A 121 8.21 3.40 9.03
C PRO A 121 8.34 2.70 10.37
N HIS A 122 9.50 2.06 10.60
CA HIS A 122 9.85 1.54 11.91
C HIS A 122 10.03 2.70 12.88
N GLN A 123 9.61 2.49 14.12
CA GLN A 123 9.81 3.48 15.17
C GLN A 123 11.03 3.12 15.99
N PRO A 124 11.69 4.11 16.62
CA PRO A 124 12.84 3.84 17.45
C PRO A 124 12.51 2.83 18.55
N GLY A 125 13.37 1.84 18.73
CA GLY A 125 13.18 0.81 19.73
C GLY A 125 12.22 -0.29 19.35
N GLU A 126 11.62 -0.22 18.18
CA GLU A 126 10.69 -1.24 17.72
C GLU A 126 11.44 -2.45 17.21
N GLU A 127 10.93 -3.64 17.53
CA GLU A 127 11.58 -4.87 17.07
C GLU A 127 11.32 -5.09 15.58
N PRO A 128 12.23 -5.76 14.89
CA PRO A 128 12.03 -6.07 13.48
C PRO A 128 10.77 -6.89 13.27
N PHE A 129 10.08 -6.65 12.17
CA PHE A 129 8.91 -7.42 11.80
C PHE A 129 9.33 -8.82 11.37
N THR A 130 8.62 -9.85 11.82
CA THR A 130 8.95 -11.24 11.55
C THR A 130 7.83 -11.99 10.84
N GLY A 131 6.98 -11.28 10.10
CA GLY A 131 5.90 -11.91 9.35
C GLY A 131 4.63 -12.11 10.14
N GLY A 132 4.52 -11.48 11.32
CA GLY A 132 3.32 -11.58 12.14
C GLY A 132 3.26 -12.81 13.02
N ARG A 133 4.38 -13.54 13.15
CA ARG A 133 4.44 -14.71 14.02
C ARG A 133 4.99 -14.36 15.38
N PRO A 134 4.55 -15.05 16.44
CA PRO A 134 5.15 -14.82 17.75
C PRO A 134 6.63 -15.12 17.74
N ARG A 135 7.40 -14.39 18.54
CA ARG A 135 8.81 -14.67 18.68
C ARG A 135 9.01 -15.99 19.38
N ARG A 136 9.96 -16.75 18.89
CA ARG A 136 10.34 -18.00 19.52
C ARG A 136 11.48 -17.73 20.50
N ARG A 137 11.52 -18.54 21.53
CA ARG A 137 12.56 -18.47 22.53
C ARG A 137 13.65 -19.46 22.26
#